data_f75389e765d8784218e27e15b5f0726e
#
_entry.id   f75389e765d8784218e27e15b5f0726e
#
_cell.length_a   1.000
_cell.length_b   1.000
_cell.length_c   1.000
_cell.angle_alpha   90.00
_cell.angle_beta   90.00
_cell.angle_gamma   90.00
#
_symmetry.space_group_name_H-M   'P 1'
#
loop_
_entity.id
_entity.type
_entity.pdbx_description
1 polymer ?
#
loop_
_entity_poly.entity_id
_entity_poly.type
_entity_poly.pdbx_seq_one_letter_code
_entity_poly.pdbx_strand_id
1 'polypeptide(L)'
;MLDFTTRKKKKYMVKLHDGFVVVLPMPSKKIFDRLTAAQEMSDIGEVYSLLTAIINQNKKRRYSQQKIEDMFDFEDAVELLKDYLGSVKDVVTDPN
;
A
#
# COMPACT_ATOMS: atom_id res chain seq x y z
N MET A 1 -24.74 -4.28 -16.61
CA MET A 1 -25.07 -3.75 -15.25
C MET A 1 -23.83 -3.77 -14.37
N LEU A 2 -23.57 -2.67 -13.69
CA LEU A 2 -22.49 -2.61 -12.72
C LEU A 2 -22.90 -3.33 -11.44
N ASP A 3 -22.14 -4.36 -11.08
CA ASP A 3 -22.45 -5.21 -9.92
C ASP A 3 -21.20 -5.30 -9.03
N PHE A 4 -21.24 -4.66 -7.87
CA PHE A 4 -20.11 -4.62 -6.95
C PHE A 4 -19.86 -5.94 -6.23
N THR A 5 -20.80 -6.90 -6.30
CA THR A 5 -20.58 -8.20 -5.66
C THR A 5 -19.73 -9.14 -6.53
N THR A 6 -19.69 -8.91 -7.84
CA THR A 6 -18.96 -9.76 -8.79
C THR A 6 -17.90 -9.02 -9.58
N ARG A 7 -17.74 -7.71 -9.35
CA ARG A 7 -16.83 -6.88 -10.12
C ARG A 7 -15.37 -7.29 -9.86
N LYS A 8 -14.61 -7.45 -10.94
CA LYS A 8 -13.17 -7.61 -10.85
C LYS A 8 -12.53 -6.28 -10.44
N LYS A 9 -11.74 -6.32 -9.39
CA LYS A 9 -11.04 -5.12 -8.90
C LYS A 9 -9.58 -5.19 -9.25
N LYS A 10 -9.00 -4.04 -9.55
CA LYS A 10 -7.56 -3.93 -9.77
C LYS A 10 -6.83 -4.20 -8.47
N LYS A 11 -5.75 -4.97 -8.54
CA LYS A 11 -4.93 -5.29 -7.38
C LYS A 11 -3.49 -4.86 -7.64
N TYR A 12 -2.80 -4.51 -6.56
CA TYR A 12 -1.41 -4.15 -6.59
C TYR A 12 -0.59 -5.31 -6.06
N MET A 13 0.46 -5.70 -6.78
CA MET A 13 1.31 -6.81 -6.37
C MET A 13 2.73 -6.32 -6.17
N VAL A 14 3.35 -6.77 -5.08
CA VAL A 14 4.72 -6.42 -4.77
C VAL A 14 5.43 -7.59 -4.11
N LYS A 15 6.69 -7.80 -4.48
CA LYS A 15 7.53 -8.83 -3.84
C LYS A 15 8.38 -8.15 -2.78
N LEU A 16 8.25 -8.62 -1.55
CA LEU A 16 8.98 -8.06 -0.42
C LEU A 16 10.38 -8.65 -0.30
N HIS A 17 11.17 -8.08 0.60
CA HIS A 17 12.58 -8.46 0.82
C HIS A 17 12.73 -9.93 1.22
N ASP A 18 11.72 -10.49 1.90
CA ASP A 18 11.74 -11.90 2.31
C ASP A 18 11.28 -12.84 1.19
N GLY A 19 10.99 -12.32 0.01
CA GLY A 19 10.56 -13.10 -1.13
C GLY A 19 9.07 -13.34 -1.24
N PHE A 20 8.29 -12.95 -0.22
CA PHE A 20 6.85 -13.11 -0.24
C PHE A 20 6.19 -12.11 -1.19
N VAL A 21 5.28 -12.57 -2.05
CA VAL A 21 4.53 -11.69 -2.94
C VAL A 21 3.23 -11.29 -2.24
N VAL A 22 3.09 -10.01 -1.99
CA VAL A 22 1.91 -9.45 -1.36
C VAL A 22 0.97 -8.93 -2.42
N VAL A 23 -0.31 -9.29 -2.32
CA VAL A 23 -1.36 -8.80 -3.22
C VAL A 23 -2.25 -7.88 -2.40
N LEU A 24 -2.27 -6.61 -2.80
CA LEU A 24 -2.98 -5.56 -2.06
C LEU A 24 -4.17 -5.05 -2.86
N PRO A 25 -5.29 -4.76 -2.18
CA PRO A 25 -6.41 -4.12 -2.85
C PRO A 25 -6.13 -2.63 -3.06
N MET A 26 -6.99 -1.96 -3.82
CA MET A 26 -6.98 -0.50 -3.83
C MET A 26 -7.28 -0.01 -2.41
N PRO A 27 -6.67 1.10 -1.98
CA PRO A 27 -6.84 1.57 -0.61
C PRO A 27 -8.26 2.04 -0.34
N SER A 28 -8.70 1.84 0.92
CA SER A 28 -9.91 2.48 1.40
C SER A 28 -9.68 3.99 1.46
N LYS A 29 -10.74 4.76 1.64
CA LYS A 29 -10.61 6.21 1.81
C LYS A 29 -9.68 6.55 2.97
N LYS A 30 -9.78 5.81 4.07
CA LYS A 30 -8.94 6.03 5.25
C LYS A 30 -7.46 5.85 4.94
N ILE A 31 -7.10 4.79 4.22
CA ILE A 31 -5.72 4.54 3.82
C ILE A 31 -5.27 5.58 2.79
N PHE A 32 -6.13 5.92 1.84
CA PHE A 32 -5.81 6.92 0.83
C PHE A 32 -5.51 8.29 1.46
N ASP A 33 -6.31 8.70 2.44
CA ASP A 33 -6.11 9.97 3.14
C ASP A 33 -4.75 9.97 3.87
N ARG A 34 -4.38 8.84 4.47
CA ARG A 34 -3.07 8.72 5.13
C ARG A 34 -1.92 8.76 4.11
N LEU A 35 -2.11 8.15 2.94
CA LEU A 35 -1.11 8.18 1.87
C LEU A 35 -0.83 9.60 1.39
N THR A 36 -1.90 10.38 1.16
CA THR A 36 -1.74 11.75 0.68
C THR A 36 -1.12 12.63 1.77
N ALA A 37 -1.50 12.43 3.02
CA ALA A 37 -0.90 13.16 4.14
C ALA A 37 0.58 12.82 4.32
N ALA A 38 0.96 11.56 4.11
CA ALA A 38 2.34 11.11 4.29
C ALA A 38 3.31 11.77 3.32
N GLN A 39 2.84 12.28 2.18
CA GLN A 39 3.69 12.98 1.22
C GLN A 39 4.26 14.29 1.77
N GLU A 40 3.56 14.88 2.74
CA GLU A 40 3.94 16.15 3.34
C GLU A 40 4.54 15.98 4.74
N MET A 41 4.59 14.74 5.23
CA MET A 41 5.03 14.48 6.62
C MET A 41 6.51 14.27 6.71
N SER A 42 7.09 14.80 7.79
CA SER A 42 8.47 14.55 8.16
C SER A 42 8.59 13.50 9.27
N ASP A 43 7.48 12.92 9.72
CA ASP A 43 7.48 11.93 10.80
C ASP A 43 7.73 10.53 10.24
N ILE A 44 8.95 10.04 10.42
CA ILE A 44 9.37 8.73 9.93
C ILE A 44 8.56 7.59 10.56
N GLY A 45 8.24 7.72 11.84
CA GLY A 45 7.43 6.72 12.54
C GLY A 45 6.07 6.54 11.90
N GLU A 46 5.44 7.63 11.49
CA GLU A 46 4.14 7.57 10.83
C GLU A 46 4.25 6.94 9.44
N VAL A 47 5.36 7.18 8.73
CA VAL A 47 5.59 6.54 7.43
C VAL A 47 5.61 5.02 7.59
N TYR A 48 6.34 4.50 8.59
CA TYR A 48 6.41 3.06 8.82
C TYR A 48 5.10 2.48 9.34
N SER A 49 4.37 3.25 10.14
CA SER A 49 3.03 2.83 10.60
C SER A 49 2.08 2.67 9.42
N LEU A 50 2.09 3.63 8.51
CA LEU A 50 1.26 3.58 7.30
C LEU A 50 1.68 2.42 6.40
N LEU A 51 2.98 2.24 6.19
CA LEU A 51 3.50 1.15 5.36
C LEU A 51 3.05 -0.21 5.92
N THR A 52 3.13 -0.39 7.23
CA THR A 52 2.68 -1.61 7.88
C THR A 52 1.19 -1.84 7.65
N ALA A 53 0.37 -0.79 7.80
CA ALA A 53 -1.06 -0.88 7.57
C ALA A 53 -1.37 -1.27 6.13
N ILE A 54 -0.65 -0.71 5.17
CA ILE A 54 -0.84 -1.01 3.76
C ILE A 54 -0.51 -2.49 3.47
N ILE A 55 0.66 -2.94 3.90
CA ILE A 55 1.10 -4.31 3.65
C ILE A 55 0.15 -5.33 4.31
N ASN A 56 -0.34 -5.01 5.50
CA ASN A 56 -1.25 -5.90 6.22
C ASN A 56 -2.68 -5.91 5.66
N GLN A 57 -2.95 -5.17 4.60
CA GLN A 57 -4.19 -5.35 3.85
C GLN A 57 -4.24 -6.71 3.15
N ASN A 58 -3.08 -7.34 2.92
CA ASN A 58 -3.07 -8.72 2.46
C ASN A 58 -3.55 -9.60 3.63
N LYS A 59 -4.21 -10.71 3.32
CA LYS A 59 -4.79 -11.57 4.34
C LYS A 59 -4.04 -12.89 4.50
N LYS A 60 -2.90 -13.04 3.83
CA LYS A 60 -2.15 -14.29 3.84
C LYS A 60 -1.00 -14.29 4.83
N ARG A 61 -0.38 -13.15 5.08
CA ARG A 61 0.75 -13.03 6.01
C ARG A 61 0.68 -11.70 6.73
N ARG A 62 0.81 -11.75 8.04
CA ARG A 62 0.78 -10.54 8.86
C ARG A 62 2.19 -10.15 9.25
N TYR A 63 2.48 -8.86 9.13
CA TYR A 63 3.77 -8.29 9.51
C TYR A 63 3.58 -7.33 10.68
N SER A 64 4.46 -7.42 11.67
CA SER A 64 4.50 -6.41 12.72
C SER A 64 5.22 -5.17 12.18
N GLN A 65 5.00 -4.01 12.80
CA GLN A 65 5.72 -2.81 12.42
C GLN A 65 7.22 -2.98 12.60
N GLN A 66 7.63 -3.68 13.66
CA GLN A 66 9.05 -3.96 13.89
C GLN A 66 9.66 -4.74 12.72
N LYS A 67 8.95 -5.75 12.23
CA LYS A 67 9.42 -6.54 11.09
C LYS A 67 9.57 -5.67 9.84
N ILE A 68 8.60 -4.80 9.61
CA ILE A 68 8.64 -3.88 8.47
C ILE A 68 9.82 -2.91 8.61
N GLU A 69 10.05 -2.38 9.81
CA GLU A 69 11.19 -1.49 10.06
C GLU A 69 12.51 -2.19 9.83
N ASP A 70 12.59 -3.49 10.16
CA ASP A 70 13.80 -4.29 9.94
C ASP A 70 14.05 -4.60 8.46
N MET A 71 12.98 -4.76 7.68
CA MET A 71 13.09 -5.12 6.26
C MET A 71 13.28 -3.91 5.35
N PHE A 72 12.64 -2.79 5.67
CA PHE A 72 12.61 -1.61 4.80
C PHE A 72 13.50 -0.52 5.35
N ASP A 73 14.52 -0.11 4.60
CA ASP A 73 15.15 1.17 4.91
C ASP A 73 14.21 2.29 4.45
N PHE A 74 14.54 3.52 4.75
CA PHE A 74 13.64 4.63 4.46
C PHE A 74 13.43 4.82 2.94
N GLU A 75 14.46 4.59 2.15
CA GLU A 75 14.35 4.68 0.69
C GLU A 75 13.34 3.66 0.15
N ASP A 76 13.45 2.42 0.60
CA ASP A 76 12.51 1.36 0.18
C ASP A 76 11.09 1.65 0.65
N ALA A 77 10.94 2.16 1.86
CA ALA A 77 9.62 2.53 2.39
C ALA A 77 8.95 3.59 1.52
N VAL A 78 9.70 4.65 1.19
CA VAL A 78 9.19 5.74 0.34
C VAL A 78 8.89 5.22 -1.06
N GLU A 79 9.74 4.37 -1.61
CA GLU A 79 9.56 3.79 -2.94
C GLU A 79 8.25 3.01 -3.03
N LEU A 80 7.97 2.16 -2.04
CA LEU A 80 6.74 1.39 -2.05
C LEU A 80 5.51 2.29 -1.95
N LEU A 81 5.55 3.29 -1.07
CA LEU A 81 4.42 4.21 -0.91
C LEU A 81 4.14 4.99 -2.21
N LYS A 82 5.19 5.45 -2.88
CA LYS A 82 5.05 6.16 -4.15
C LYS A 82 4.49 5.27 -5.25
N ASP A 83 4.98 4.04 -5.33
CA ASP A 83 4.55 3.11 -6.37
C ASP A 83 3.09 2.71 -6.16
N TYR A 84 2.71 2.47 -4.91
CA TYR A 84 1.33 2.14 -4.57
C TYR A 84 0.39 3.30 -4.90
N LEU A 85 0.78 4.53 -4.52
CA LEU A 85 -0.01 5.72 -4.82
C LEU A 85 -0.12 5.95 -6.33
N GLY A 86 0.96 5.71 -7.08
CA GLY A 86 0.95 5.79 -8.53
C GLY A 86 -0.07 4.83 -9.14
N SER A 87 -0.15 3.61 -8.61
CA SER A 87 -1.12 2.62 -9.04
C SER A 87 -2.56 3.09 -8.80
N VAL A 88 -2.80 3.79 -7.68
CA VAL A 88 -4.12 4.37 -7.37
C VAL A 88 -4.46 5.47 -8.37
N LYS A 89 -3.50 6.33 -8.67
CA LYS A 89 -3.70 7.42 -9.65
C LYS A 89 -4.03 6.87 -11.03
N ASP A 90 -3.42 5.75 -11.41
CA ASP A 90 -3.71 5.10 -12.69
C ASP A 90 -5.17 4.66 -12.77
N VAL A 91 -5.75 4.22 -11.65
CA VAL A 91 -7.18 3.86 -11.61
C VAL A 91 -8.05 5.10 -11.82
N VAL A 92 -7.67 6.23 -11.23
CA VAL A 92 -8.44 7.48 -11.34
C VAL A 92 -8.31 8.08 -12.74
N THR A 93 -7.13 8.01 -13.37
CA THR A 93 -6.88 8.63 -14.66
C THR A 93 -7.24 7.76 -15.85
N ASP A 94 -7.40 6.46 -15.64
CA ASP A 94 -7.81 5.51 -16.67
C ASP A 94 -9.25 5.06 -16.39
N PRO A 95 -10.24 5.65 -17.06
CA PRO A 95 -11.65 5.35 -16.80
C PRO A 95 -12.07 3.95 -17.21
N ASN A 96 -11.25 3.24 -17.93
CA ASN A 96 -11.53 1.87 -18.31
C ASN A 96 -11.01 0.90 -17.25
#